data_767fc53a6a00901e4e9e2810220bcc02
#
_entry.id   767fc53a6a00901e4e9e2810220bcc02
#
_cell.length_a   1.000
_cell.length_b   1.000
_cell.length_c   1.000
_cell.angle_alpha   90.00
_cell.angle_beta   90.00
_cell.angle_gamma   90.00
#
_symmetry.space_group_name_H-M   'P 1'
#
loop_
_entity.id
_entity.type
_entity.pdbx_description
1 polymer ?
#
loop_
_entity_poly.entity_id
_entity_poly.type
_entity_poly.pdbx_seq_one_letter_code
_entity_poly.pdbx_strand_id
1 'polypeptide(L)'
;MPHTDLAQHIHANIAAALDEDVRGGDLTAQLIPEHAQARATVITRQRMVLCGTLWFEGCLSALDANCEIRWQLREGETAEANQPLCEIRGEARAMLTAERTALNFLQTLSATATATRRYVDAIAGTSAKIMDTR
;
A
#
# COMPACT_ATOMS: atom_id res chain seq x y z
N MET A 1 4.95 -9.82 19.14
CA MET A 1 4.57 -10.84 18.13
C MET A 1 5.83 -11.25 17.37
N PRO A 2 6.10 -12.51 17.18
CA PRO A 2 7.22 -12.94 16.35
C PRO A 2 6.96 -12.48 14.90
N HIS A 3 7.98 -11.97 14.22
CA HIS A 3 7.93 -11.44 12.85
C HIS A 3 7.38 -12.44 11.80
N THR A 4 7.45 -13.73 12.09
CA THR A 4 6.93 -14.81 11.23
C THR A 4 5.40 -14.76 11.11
N ASP A 5 4.71 -14.33 12.14
CA ASP A 5 3.25 -14.23 12.17
C ASP A 5 2.74 -13.07 11.28
N LEU A 6 3.39 -11.90 11.34
CA LEU A 6 2.99 -10.74 10.54
C LEU A 6 3.11 -11.01 9.03
N ALA A 7 4.18 -11.63 8.56
CA ALA A 7 4.37 -11.93 7.15
C ALA A 7 3.29 -12.89 6.61
N GLN A 8 2.91 -13.89 7.40
CA GLN A 8 1.82 -14.81 7.05
C GLN A 8 0.47 -14.09 6.98
N HIS A 9 0.20 -13.19 7.93
CA HIS A 9 -1.03 -12.38 7.91
C HIS A 9 -1.09 -11.44 6.71
N ILE A 10 0.02 -10.77 6.37
CA ILE A 10 0.11 -9.94 5.17
C ILE A 10 -0.24 -10.76 3.93
N HIS A 11 0.38 -11.91 3.76
CA HIS A 11 0.14 -12.77 2.61
C HIS A 11 -1.32 -13.23 2.53
N ALA A 12 -1.90 -13.66 3.64
CA ALA A 12 -3.30 -14.10 3.71
C ALA A 12 -4.27 -12.94 3.39
N ASN A 13 -4.01 -11.73 3.91
CA ASN A 13 -4.82 -10.55 3.62
C ASN A 13 -4.79 -10.19 2.13
N ILE A 14 -3.60 -10.21 1.52
CA ILE A 14 -3.43 -9.90 0.10
C ILE A 14 -4.16 -10.91 -0.76
N ALA A 15 -3.99 -12.22 -0.48
CA ALA A 15 -4.64 -13.28 -1.23
C ALA A 15 -6.17 -13.15 -1.18
N ALA A 16 -6.74 -12.94 0.02
CA ALA A 16 -8.18 -12.77 0.19
C ALA A 16 -8.71 -11.52 -0.53
N ALA A 17 -8.01 -10.39 -0.43
CA ALA A 17 -8.43 -9.14 -1.04
C ALA A 17 -8.36 -9.18 -2.58
N LEU A 18 -7.30 -9.77 -3.14
CA LEU A 18 -7.19 -9.96 -4.59
C LEU A 18 -8.22 -10.96 -5.11
N ASP A 19 -8.50 -12.05 -4.38
CA ASP A 19 -9.55 -13.01 -4.77
C ASP A 19 -10.92 -12.33 -4.81
N GLU A 20 -11.23 -11.48 -3.84
CA GLU A 20 -12.49 -10.73 -3.82
C GLU A 20 -12.60 -9.73 -4.97
N ASP A 21 -11.55 -8.96 -5.21
CA ASP A 21 -11.56 -7.86 -6.18
C ASP A 21 -11.49 -8.34 -7.65
N VAL A 22 -10.84 -9.48 -7.90
CA VAL A 22 -10.60 -10.03 -9.26
C VAL A 22 -11.60 -11.14 -9.64
N ARG A 23 -12.59 -11.44 -8.79
CA ARG A 23 -13.61 -12.45 -9.09
C ARG A 23 -14.33 -12.15 -10.41
N GLY A 24 -14.09 -12.99 -11.42
CA GLY A 24 -14.67 -12.88 -12.74
C GLY A 24 -13.78 -12.23 -13.81
N GLY A 25 -12.55 -11.91 -13.46
CA GLY A 25 -11.55 -11.32 -14.35
C GLY A 25 -11.65 -9.80 -14.46
N ASP A 26 -10.54 -9.18 -14.83
CA ASP A 26 -10.46 -7.75 -15.12
C ASP A 26 -10.63 -7.51 -16.63
N LEU A 27 -11.85 -7.20 -17.06
CA LEU A 27 -12.17 -6.93 -18.46
C LEU A 27 -11.40 -5.72 -19.01
N THR A 28 -11.15 -4.72 -18.17
CA THR A 28 -10.41 -3.50 -18.56
C THR A 28 -8.95 -3.84 -18.84
N ALA A 29 -8.32 -4.66 -18.00
CA ALA A 29 -6.95 -5.11 -18.22
C ALA A 29 -6.79 -5.93 -19.52
N GLN A 30 -7.82 -6.66 -19.94
CA GLN A 30 -7.79 -7.44 -21.19
C GLN A 30 -7.68 -6.58 -22.45
N LEU A 31 -8.03 -5.29 -22.38
CA LEU A 31 -7.90 -4.35 -23.51
C LEU A 31 -6.44 -3.93 -23.74
N ILE A 32 -5.55 -4.19 -22.79
CA ILE A 32 -4.13 -3.88 -22.89
C ILE A 32 -3.42 -5.07 -23.55
N PRO A 33 -2.47 -4.84 -24.46
CA PRO A 33 -1.65 -5.91 -25.05
C PRO A 33 -0.93 -6.72 -23.96
N GLU A 34 -0.82 -8.03 -24.17
CA GLU A 34 -0.01 -8.90 -23.31
C GLU A 34 1.43 -8.39 -23.27
N HIS A 35 2.06 -8.48 -22.10
CA HIS A 35 3.44 -8.03 -21.85
C HIS A 35 3.72 -6.54 -22.09
N ALA A 36 2.68 -5.70 -22.28
CA ALA A 36 2.86 -4.26 -22.31
C ALA A 36 3.42 -3.78 -20.96
N GLN A 37 4.53 -3.03 -21.01
CA GLN A 37 5.16 -2.45 -19.83
C GLN A 37 4.60 -1.06 -19.56
N ALA A 38 4.45 -0.73 -18.29
CA ALA A 38 4.00 0.59 -17.86
C ALA A 38 4.86 1.13 -16.72
N ARG A 39 4.76 2.43 -16.53
CA ARG A 39 5.32 3.16 -15.40
C ARG A 39 4.22 4.00 -14.77
N ALA A 40 4.14 3.96 -13.45
CA ALA A 40 3.19 4.76 -12.68
C ALA A 40 3.89 5.43 -11.50
N THR A 41 3.31 6.54 -11.05
CA THR A 41 3.74 7.24 -9.84
C THR A 41 2.57 7.34 -8.89
N VAL A 42 2.75 6.91 -7.66
CA VAL A 42 1.77 7.09 -6.58
C VAL A 42 2.08 8.38 -5.85
N ILE A 43 1.09 9.26 -5.74
CA ILE A 43 1.19 10.52 -5.01
C ILE A 43 0.16 10.57 -3.89
N THR A 44 0.45 11.30 -2.82
CA THR A 44 -0.56 11.65 -1.82
C THR A 44 -1.16 13.02 -2.14
N ARG A 45 -2.47 13.17 -1.94
CA ARG A 45 -3.12 14.49 -2.10
C ARG A 45 -3.15 15.32 -0.83
N GLN A 46 -2.90 14.67 0.30
CA GLN A 46 -2.90 15.32 1.62
C GLN A 46 -1.66 14.91 2.39
N ARG A 47 -1.27 15.73 3.36
CA ARG A 47 -0.22 15.36 4.31
C ARG A 47 -0.62 14.10 5.06
N MET A 48 0.25 13.09 5.10
CA MET A 48 -0.01 11.79 5.70
C MET A 48 1.25 11.13 6.23
N VAL A 49 1.08 10.15 7.12
CA VAL A 49 2.12 9.22 7.52
C VAL A 49 2.01 7.96 6.66
N LEU A 50 3.09 7.59 5.98
CA LEU A 50 3.14 6.42 5.11
C LEU A 50 3.07 5.13 5.95
N CYS A 51 2.11 4.26 5.66
CA CYS A 51 1.97 2.95 6.29
C CYS A 51 1.33 1.95 5.34
N GLY A 52 1.83 0.71 5.34
CA GLY A 52 1.29 -0.38 4.53
C GLY A 52 2.05 -0.68 3.25
N THR A 53 3.31 -0.28 3.16
CA THR A 53 4.16 -0.53 1.98
C THR A 53 4.27 -2.02 1.65
N LEU A 54 4.37 -2.90 2.64
CA LEU A 54 4.45 -4.35 2.44
C LEU A 54 3.18 -4.94 1.81
N TRP A 55 2.00 -4.45 2.18
CA TRP A 55 0.74 -4.86 1.55
C TRP A 55 0.64 -4.36 0.11
N PHE A 56 1.04 -3.10 -0.11
CA PHE A 56 1.06 -2.50 -1.44
C PHE A 56 1.98 -3.28 -2.39
N GLU A 57 3.23 -3.52 -1.98
CA GLU A 57 4.21 -4.31 -2.74
C GLU A 57 3.70 -5.73 -3.00
N GLY A 58 3.15 -6.38 -1.98
CA GLY A 58 2.65 -7.73 -2.07
C GLY A 58 1.49 -7.89 -3.07
N CYS A 59 0.60 -6.91 -3.18
CA CYS A 59 -0.48 -6.93 -4.17
C CYS A 59 0.07 -6.89 -5.60
N LEU A 60 1.06 -6.05 -5.87
CA LEU A 60 1.68 -5.94 -7.18
C LEU A 60 2.52 -7.17 -7.51
N SER A 61 3.35 -7.63 -6.57
CA SER A 61 4.21 -8.80 -6.75
C SER A 61 3.43 -10.10 -6.94
N ALA A 62 2.23 -10.21 -6.38
CA ALA A 62 1.36 -11.38 -6.57
C ALA A 62 0.89 -11.54 -8.02
N LEU A 63 0.81 -10.46 -8.78
CA LEU A 63 0.37 -10.45 -10.18
C LEU A 63 1.52 -10.28 -11.18
N ASP A 64 2.61 -9.64 -10.78
CA ASP A 64 3.84 -9.47 -11.55
C ASP A 64 5.05 -9.60 -10.64
N ALA A 65 5.67 -10.77 -10.62
CA ALA A 65 6.86 -11.04 -9.80
C ALA A 65 8.08 -10.17 -10.18
N ASN A 66 8.09 -9.57 -11.35
CA ASN A 66 9.16 -8.68 -11.84
C ASN A 66 8.85 -7.19 -11.64
N CYS A 67 7.73 -6.88 -11.00
CA CYS A 67 7.34 -5.51 -10.72
C CYS A 67 8.39 -4.82 -9.83
N GLU A 68 8.89 -3.68 -10.28
CA GLU A 68 9.84 -2.87 -9.52
C GLU A 68 9.11 -1.70 -8.87
N ILE A 69 9.32 -1.51 -7.56
CA ILE A 69 8.77 -0.39 -6.80
C ILE A 69 9.91 0.36 -6.13
N ARG A 70 9.95 1.66 -6.35
CA ARG A 70 10.95 2.56 -5.76
C ARG A 70 10.26 3.58 -4.86
N TRP A 71 10.35 3.35 -3.56
CA TRP A 71 9.82 4.27 -2.55
C TRP A 71 10.72 5.50 -2.41
N GLN A 72 10.08 6.66 -2.25
CA GLN A 72 10.76 7.92 -1.93
C GLN A 72 10.73 8.25 -0.44
N LEU A 73 9.90 7.53 0.33
CA LEU A 73 9.79 7.61 1.78
C LEU A 73 9.83 6.20 2.36
N ARG A 74 10.17 6.15 3.65
CA ARG A 74 10.14 4.93 4.45
C ARG A 74 8.81 4.81 5.18
N GLU A 75 8.47 3.58 5.54
CA GLU A 75 7.35 3.30 6.45
C GLU A 75 7.45 4.15 7.71
N GLY A 76 6.36 4.84 8.07
CA GLY A 76 6.28 5.73 9.23
C GLY A 76 6.75 7.17 8.99
N GLU A 77 7.34 7.49 7.84
CA GLU A 77 7.69 8.88 7.50
C GLU A 77 6.46 9.67 7.05
N THR A 78 6.52 10.98 7.23
CA THR A 78 5.47 11.90 6.82
C THR A 78 5.71 12.37 5.40
N ALA A 79 4.69 12.23 4.55
CA ALA A 79 4.63 12.82 3.22
C ALA A 79 3.82 14.12 3.26
N GLU A 80 4.25 15.11 2.50
CA GLU A 80 3.50 16.35 2.31
C GLU A 80 2.47 16.22 1.17
N ALA A 81 1.52 17.14 1.11
CA ALA A 81 0.51 17.14 0.05
C ALA A 81 1.15 17.21 -1.34
N ASN A 82 0.64 16.39 -2.26
CA ASN A 82 1.11 16.21 -3.63
C ASN A 82 2.53 15.64 -3.77
N GLN A 83 3.10 15.11 -2.69
CA GLN A 83 4.39 14.46 -2.75
C GLN A 83 4.28 13.08 -3.38
N PRO A 84 5.20 12.70 -4.30
CA PRO A 84 5.34 11.33 -4.76
C PRO A 84 5.73 10.40 -3.61
N LEU A 85 5.07 9.24 -3.51
CA LEU A 85 5.36 8.20 -2.53
C LEU A 85 6.28 7.14 -3.11
N CYS A 86 5.97 6.66 -4.32
CA CYS A 86 6.77 5.69 -5.04
C CYS A 86 6.57 5.78 -6.55
N GLU A 87 7.51 5.19 -7.27
CA GLU A 87 7.40 4.86 -8.69
C GLU A 87 7.29 3.34 -8.86
N ILE A 88 6.47 2.92 -9.82
CA ILE A 88 6.22 1.51 -10.15
C ILE A 88 6.59 1.29 -11.60
N ARG A 89 7.23 0.16 -11.90
CA ARG A 89 7.47 -0.33 -13.27
C ARG A 89 7.13 -1.81 -13.33
N GLY A 90 6.37 -2.21 -14.32
CA GLY A 90 5.97 -3.59 -14.48
C GLY A 90 4.97 -3.79 -15.61
N GLU A 91 4.35 -4.96 -15.65
CA GLU A 91 3.32 -5.27 -16.62
C GLU A 91 2.07 -4.42 -16.40
N ALA A 92 1.62 -3.73 -17.46
CA ALA A 92 0.49 -2.81 -17.38
C ALA A 92 -0.81 -3.49 -16.94
N ARG A 93 -1.07 -4.71 -17.39
CA ARG A 93 -2.25 -5.50 -16.97
C ARG A 93 -2.22 -5.81 -15.47
N ALA A 94 -1.08 -6.29 -14.96
CA ALA A 94 -0.91 -6.59 -13.54
C ALA A 94 -1.08 -5.34 -12.67
N MET A 95 -0.48 -4.21 -13.09
CA MET A 95 -0.60 -2.95 -12.39
C MET A 95 -2.05 -2.47 -12.30
N LEU A 96 -2.82 -2.51 -13.39
CA LEU A 96 -4.24 -2.15 -13.39
C LEU A 96 -5.08 -3.06 -12.51
N THR A 97 -4.85 -4.35 -12.57
CA THR A 97 -5.59 -5.33 -11.77
C THR A 97 -5.30 -5.19 -10.28
N ALA A 98 -4.04 -4.92 -9.92
CA ALA A 98 -3.63 -4.75 -8.51
C ALA A 98 -4.01 -3.39 -7.92
N GLU A 99 -4.20 -2.36 -8.75
CA GLU A 99 -4.27 -0.94 -8.34
C GLU A 99 -5.24 -0.70 -7.19
N ARG A 100 -6.48 -1.13 -7.33
CA ARG A 100 -7.51 -0.88 -6.32
C ARG A 100 -7.16 -1.51 -4.99
N THR A 101 -6.82 -2.77 -4.99
CA THR A 101 -6.48 -3.52 -3.77
C THR A 101 -5.24 -2.95 -3.10
N ALA A 102 -4.19 -2.69 -3.87
CA ALA A 102 -2.94 -2.12 -3.35
C ALA A 102 -3.15 -0.73 -2.74
N LEU A 103 -3.86 0.16 -3.44
CA LEU A 103 -4.17 1.50 -2.94
C LEU A 103 -5.10 1.47 -1.72
N ASN A 104 -6.07 0.56 -1.66
CA ASN A 104 -6.95 0.42 -0.50
C ASN A 104 -6.17 0.08 0.77
N PHE A 105 -5.23 -0.86 0.71
CA PHE A 105 -4.36 -1.15 1.85
C PHE A 105 -3.52 0.07 2.24
N LEU A 106 -2.86 0.69 1.29
CA LEU A 106 -2.00 1.84 1.55
C LEU A 106 -2.78 3.01 2.16
N GLN A 107 -3.95 3.34 1.63
CA GLN A 107 -4.81 4.41 2.11
C GLN A 107 -5.34 4.13 3.52
N THR A 108 -5.85 2.93 3.76
CA THR A 108 -6.44 2.55 5.05
C THR A 108 -5.41 2.55 6.16
N LEU A 109 -4.27 1.93 5.93
CA LEU A 109 -3.19 1.84 6.92
C LEU A 109 -2.55 3.21 7.17
N SER A 110 -2.32 3.99 6.11
CA SER A 110 -1.79 5.34 6.23
C SER A 110 -2.77 6.31 6.92
N ALA A 111 -4.07 6.17 6.70
CA ALA A 111 -5.08 6.97 7.40
C ALA A 111 -5.04 6.69 8.91
N THR A 112 -4.96 5.43 9.30
CA THR A 112 -4.84 5.02 10.71
C THR A 112 -3.55 5.54 11.33
N ALA A 113 -2.42 5.39 10.65
CA ALA A 113 -1.12 5.91 11.11
C ALA A 113 -1.12 7.43 11.24
N THR A 114 -1.75 8.14 10.29
CA THR A 114 -1.86 9.60 10.31
C THR A 114 -2.72 10.08 11.48
N ALA A 115 -3.85 9.43 11.73
CA ALA A 115 -4.70 9.74 12.87
C ALA A 115 -3.96 9.49 14.20
N THR A 116 -3.30 8.35 14.31
CA THR A 116 -2.49 7.99 15.50
C THR A 116 -1.40 9.01 15.76
N ARG A 117 -0.69 9.46 14.71
CA ARG A 117 0.35 10.48 14.83
C ARG A 117 -0.16 11.77 15.46
N ARG A 118 -1.35 12.21 15.12
CA ARG A 118 -1.96 13.42 15.70
C ARG A 118 -2.13 13.30 17.22
N TYR A 119 -2.56 12.12 17.69
CA TYR A 119 -2.69 11.87 19.13
C TYR A 119 -1.32 11.77 19.82
N VAL A 120 -0.35 11.12 19.19
CA VAL A 120 1.04 11.04 19.71
C VAL A 120 1.65 12.42 19.83
N ASP A 121 1.49 13.26 18.81
CA ASP A 121 2.00 14.63 18.82
C ASP A 121 1.30 15.49 19.88
N ALA A 122 0.00 15.30 20.10
CA ALA A 122 -0.77 16.03 21.10
C ALA A 122 -0.31 15.76 22.56
N ILE A 123 0.24 14.58 22.82
CA ILE A 123 0.74 14.21 24.16
C ILE A 123 2.26 14.35 24.28
N ALA A 124 2.94 14.88 23.27
CA ALA A 124 4.38 15.09 23.30
C ALA A 124 4.79 15.95 24.50
N GLY A 125 5.87 15.54 25.17
CA GLY A 125 6.35 16.21 26.40
C GLY A 125 5.64 15.77 27.69
N THR A 126 4.69 14.86 27.63
CA THR A 126 4.03 14.24 28.80
C THR A 126 4.49 12.80 29.01
N SER A 127 4.13 12.20 30.14
CA SER A 127 4.33 10.76 30.40
C SER A 127 3.21 9.86 29.83
N ALA A 128 2.20 10.43 29.21
CA ALA A 128 1.09 9.69 28.61
C ALA A 128 1.56 8.88 27.40
N LYS A 129 0.85 7.79 27.11
CA LYS A 129 1.11 6.94 25.93
C LYS A 129 -0.19 6.66 25.22
N ILE A 130 -0.14 6.66 23.89
CA ILE A 130 -1.24 6.15 23.06
C ILE A 130 -1.10 4.63 23.00
N MET A 131 -2.18 3.93 23.28
CA MET A 131 -2.25 2.47 23.25
C MET A 131 -3.39 2.02 22.35
N ASP A 132 -3.15 0.91 21.67
CA ASP A 132 -4.21 0.20 20.95
C ASP A 132 -5.20 -0.42 21.94
N THR A 133 -6.49 -0.33 21.62
CA THR A 133 -7.57 -0.98 22.39
C THR A 133 -8.11 -2.14 21.56
N ARG A 134 -8.14 -3.30 22.16
CA ARG A 134 -8.69 -4.52 21.56
C ARG A 134 -10.08 -4.81 22.10
#